data_47b52bf698a4a75e2994f7aa6ffaa4d4
#
_entry.id   47b52bf698a4a75e2994f7aa6ffaa4d4
#
_cell.length_a   1.000
_cell.length_b   1.000
_cell.length_c   1.000
_cell.angle_alpha   90.00
_cell.angle_beta   90.00
_cell.angle_gamma   90.00
#
_symmetry.space_group_name_H-M   'P 1'
#
loop_
_entity.id
_entity.type
_entity.pdbx_description
1 polymer ?
#
loop_
_entity_poly.entity_id
_entity_poly.type
_entity_poly.pdbx_seq_one_letter_code
_entity_poly.pdbx_strand_id
1 'polypeptide(L)'
;MWRVGIDVGGTFTDLFAWNEEDGSYKTAKVLTTKDDRSRGVLESIETAGLPFDHISFLMHGTTTATNSLIERDYPDAAFVTTEGFRDTIEIGRQHRKALYDPYQTKPQPLIRRRHRFTIDERMSAKGEVRRELQDEAAREIAREIKARGYGSVGIGFINSYANDAHEKKMRDIILEEAPGVHVVMSSDTRPVFREHGRFTTTAIRACLMPIMTHYFDRLSEVLEERGFAGKLLILKSNGGVMGAQNAKLRPEELIESGPAGGVAYASYLSRHAGFENIIHTDVGGTSFDVSIVEKGEGLITRDHELEWEVPVAVPMLDIHSVGAGGGSIGWVDEGGSLRMGPQSAGSTPGPACYGRGGTEPTITDANLVLGRLNPSLSDKFELDKTAAEAAIDRLAEKIGLSRLETADGMIKISCETMAQAVKGVVVARARDPRDFVLASFGGAGPMHACF
;
A
#
# COMPACT_ATOMS: atom_id res chain seq x y z
N MET A 1 -22.11 9.78 20.85
CA MET A 1 -20.96 10.20 19.98
C MET A 1 -20.61 9.08 19.03
N TRP A 2 -20.22 9.40 17.80
CA TRP A 2 -19.85 8.41 16.77
C TRP A 2 -18.35 8.16 16.74
N ARG A 3 -17.97 6.89 16.61
CA ARG A 3 -16.62 6.46 16.18
C ARG A 3 -16.72 6.01 14.75
N VAL A 4 -15.89 6.60 13.89
CA VAL A 4 -15.98 6.40 12.44
C VAL A 4 -14.66 5.82 11.95
N GLY A 5 -14.74 4.74 11.17
CA GLY A 5 -13.63 4.19 10.39
C GLY A 5 -13.91 4.40 8.92
N ILE A 6 -12.92 4.93 8.18
CA ILE A 6 -13.00 5.13 6.73
C ILE A 6 -11.77 4.51 6.08
N ASP A 7 -12.00 3.64 5.11
CA ASP A 7 -10.96 3.11 4.24
C ASP A 7 -11.10 3.70 2.84
N VAL A 8 -10.07 4.44 2.41
CA VAL A 8 -9.99 5.03 1.07
C VAL A 8 -9.15 4.12 0.18
N GLY A 9 -9.83 3.22 -0.50
CA GLY A 9 -9.23 2.34 -1.52
C GLY A 9 -9.08 3.02 -2.89
N GLY A 10 -8.53 2.27 -3.85
CA GLY A 10 -8.32 2.77 -5.22
C GLY A 10 -9.62 2.98 -6.02
N THR A 11 -10.72 2.30 -5.66
CA THR A 11 -12.00 2.34 -6.39
C THR A 11 -13.15 2.85 -5.54
N PHE A 12 -13.24 2.40 -4.31
CA PHE A 12 -14.29 2.76 -3.37
C PHE A 12 -13.70 3.29 -2.08
N THR A 13 -14.48 4.16 -1.45
CA THR A 13 -14.29 4.61 -0.07
C THR A 13 -15.40 3.99 0.77
N ASP A 14 -15.00 3.18 1.73
CA ASP A 14 -15.90 2.46 2.63
C ASP A 14 -15.90 3.12 4.01
N LEU A 15 -17.10 3.33 4.58
CA LEU A 15 -17.29 3.90 5.91
C LEU A 15 -18.06 2.93 6.79
N PHE A 16 -17.57 2.77 8.01
CA PHE A 16 -18.28 2.16 9.13
C PHE A 16 -18.29 3.10 10.32
N ALA A 17 -19.46 3.35 10.89
CA ALA A 17 -19.62 4.20 12.06
C ALA A 17 -20.39 3.46 13.16
N TRP A 18 -19.92 3.58 14.39
CA TRP A 18 -20.55 3.00 15.56
C TRP A 18 -20.85 4.08 16.61
N ASN A 19 -22.07 4.07 17.14
CA ASN A 19 -22.49 5.00 18.17
C ASN A 19 -22.23 4.40 19.56
N GLU A 20 -21.45 5.08 20.37
CA GLU A 20 -21.07 4.64 21.72
C GLU A 20 -22.25 4.63 22.71
N GLU A 21 -23.31 5.40 22.47
CA GLU A 21 -24.42 5.59 23.43
C GLU A 21 -25.47 4.50 23.29
N ASP A 22 -25.84 4.13 22.09
CA ASP A 22 -26.95 3.18 21.85
C ASP A 22 -26.50 1.90 21.11
N GLY A 23 -25.21 1.79 20.74
CA GLY A 23 -24.67 0.64 20.03
C GLY A 23 -25.11 0.53 18.55
N SER A 24 -25.84 1.52 18.05
CA SER A 24 -26.24 1.54 16.64
C SER A 24 -25.03 1.72 15.71
N TYR A 25 -25.15 1.25 14.48
CA TYR A 25 -24.12 1.43 13.47
C TYR A 25 -24.69 1.94 12.14
N LYS A 26 -23.83 2.57 11.37
CA LYS A 26 -24.12 3.02 10.00
C LYS A 26 -22.98 2.61 9.08
N THR A 27 -23.29 2.37 7.82
CA THR A 27 -22.30 2.09 6.77
C THR A 27 -22.58 2.98 5.57
N ALA A 28 -21.53 3.31 4.84
CA ALA A 28 -21.64 3.96 3.54
C ALA A 28 -20.54 3.44 2.62
N LYS A 29 -20.82 3.42 1.32
CA LYS A 29 -19.86 3.08 0.28
C LYS A 29 -20.03 4.08 -0.87
N VAL A 30 -18.96 4.82 -1.18
CA VAL A 30 -18.92 5.83 -2.24
C VAL A 30 -17.77 5.55 -3.19
N LEU A 31 -17.80 6.15 -4.39
CA LEU A 31 -16.67 6.04 -5.32
C LEU A 31 -15.51 6.92 -4.83
N THR A 32 -14.29 6.40 -4.90
CA THR A 32 -13.10 7.19 -4.60
C THR A 32 -12.85 8.21 -5.71
N THR A 33 -12.69 9.47 -5.34
CA THR A 33 -12.31 10.56 -6.23
C THR A 33 -10.78 10.60 -6.34
N LYS A 34 -10.23 10.35 -7.54
CA LYS A 34 -8.78 10.24 -7.73
C LYS A 34 -8.06 11.60 -7.67
N ASP A 35 -8.73 12.66 -8.09
CA ASP A 35 -8.24 14.03 -8.11
C ASP A 35 -8.17 14.67 -6.70
N ASP A 36 -9.12 14.36 -5.83
CA ASP A 36 -9.14 14.82 -4.44
C ASP A 36 -9.77 13.73 -3.55
N ARG A 37 -8.93 12.93 -2.92
CA ARG A 37 -9.38 11.82 -2.06
C ARG A 37 -10.06 12.27 -0.77
N SER A 38 -9.87 13.53 -0.35
CA SER A 38 -10.58 14.11 0.81
C SER A 38 -12.09 14.20 0.56
N ARG A 39 -12.50 14.38 -0.71
CA ARG A 39 -13.92 14.40 -1.09
C ARG A 39 -14.62 13.07 -0.82
N GLY A 40 -13.96 11.95 -1.11
CA GLY A 40 -14.52 10.62 -0.80
C GLY A 40 -14.77 10.42 0.69
N VAL A 41 -13.88 10.95 1.54
CA VAL A 41 -14.06 10.92 3.01
C VAL A 41 -15.31 11.72 3.41
N LEU A 42 -15.44 12.98 2.94
CA LEU A 42 -16.61 13.82 3.24
C LEU A 42 -17.91 13.20 2.74
N GLU A 43 -17.93 12.78 1.47
CA GLU A 43 -19.10 12.17 0.84
C GLU A 43 -19.57 10.90 1.56
N SER A 44 -18.62 10.10 2.07
CA SER A 44 -18.96 8.90 2.84
C SER A 44 -19.64 9.25 4.17
N ILE A 45 -19.16 10.30 4.88
CA ILE A 45 -19.77 10.79 6.12
C ILE A 45 -21.16 11.36 5.87
N GLU A 46 -21.33 12.19 4.82
CA GLU A 46 -22.60 12.76 4.40
C GLU A 46 -23.60 11.68 3.97
N THR A 47 -23.17 10.70 3.18
CA THR A 47 -24.00 9.56 2.74
C THR A 47 -24.49 8.72 3.92
N ALA A 48 -23.66 8.54 4.95
CA ALA A 48 -24.05 7.88 6.20
C ALA A 48 -25.00 8.75 7.06
N GLY A 49 -25.21 10.01 6.71
CA GLY A 49 -26.01 10.96 7.46
C GLY A 49 -25.48 11.20 8.87
N LEU A 50 -24.15 11.36 9.00
CA LEU A 50 -23.48 11.60 10.26
C LEU A 50 -23.22 13.10 10.47
N PRO A 51 -23.63 13.70 11.59
CA PRO A 51 -23.24 15.07 11.91
C PRO A 51 -21.77 15.12 12.34
N PHE A 52 -20.98 15.99 11.71
CA PHE A 52 -19.53 16.09 11.88
C PHE A 52 -19.11 16.44 13.32
N ASP A 53 -19.86 17.31 13.98
CA ASP A 53 -19.65 17.73 15.36
C ASP A 53 -19.96 16.63 16.40
N HIS A 54 -20.63 15.55 15.99
CA HIS A 54 -20.92 14.39 16.83
C HIS A 54 -19.95 13.22 16.60
N ILE A 55 -18.88 13.40 15.83
CA ILE A 55 -17.84 12.39 15.61
C ILE A 55 -16.70 12.63 16.60
N SER A 56 -16.48 11.68 17.52
CA SER A 56 -15.40 11.73 18.52
C SER A 56 -14.04 11.29 17.96
N PHE A 57 -14.06 10.24 17.12
CA PHE A 57 -12.87 9.69 16.46
C PHE A 57 -13.17 9.40 15.00
N LEU A 58 -12.29 9.85 14.15
CA LEU A 58 -12.26 9.49 12.74
C LEU A 58 -10.94 8.74 12.47
N MET A 59 -11.04 7.42 12.28
CA MET A 59 -9.91 6.58 11.89
C MET A 59 -9.89 6.45 10.38
N HIS A 60 -8.75 6.77 9.78
CA HIS A 60 -8.60 6.81 8.34
C HIS A 60 -7.49 5.89 7.86
N GLY A 61 -7.86 4.87 7.06
CA GLY A 61 -6.99 4.05 6.25
C GLY A 61 -6.88 4.64 4.84
N THR A 62 -5.70 4.57 4.23
CA THR A 62 -5.48 5.10 2.88
C THR A 62 -4.44 4.31 2.12
N THR A 63 -4.71 4.03 0.84
CA THR A 63 -3.74 3.45 -0.10
C THR A 63 -2.93 4.50 -0.85
N THR A 64 -3.07 5.80 -0.50
CA THR A 64 -2.41 6.91 -1.21
C THR A 64 -0.91 6.74 -1.28
N ALA A 65 -0.25 6.47 -0.14
CA ALA A 65 1.20 6.32 -0.07
C ALA A 65 1.69 5.16 -0.96
N THR A 66 1.05 4.00 -0.87
CA THR A 66 1.39 2.81 -1.64
C THR A 66 1.21 3.05 -3.14
N ASN A 67 0.04 3.58 -3.55
CA ASN A 67 -0.26 3.82 -4.95
C ASN A 67 0.68 4.85 -5.59
N SER A 68 0.96 5.96 -4.89
CA SER A 68 1.90 6.97 -5.39
C SER A 68 3.29 6.40 -5.67
N LEU A 69 3.78 5.47 -4.84
CA LEU A 69 5.08 4.82 -5.05
C LEU A 69 5.05 3.82 -6.20
N ILE A 70 4.00 2.99 -6.30
CA ILE A 70 3.87 1.96 -7.35
C ILE A 70 3.69 2.61 -8.72
N GLU A 71 2.82 3.62 -8.80
CA GLU A 71 2.53 4.35 -10.05
C GLU A 71 3.63 5.37 -10.40
N ARG A 72 4.60 5.60 -9.50
CA ARG A 72 5.63 6.65 -9.62
C ARG A 72 5.05 8.05 -9.78
N ASP A 73 3.86 8.28 -9.19
CA ASP A 73 3.16 9.55 -9.21
C ASP A 73 3.50 10.38 -7.97
N TYR A 74 4.66 11.01 -8.03
CA TYR A 74 5.17 11.95 -7.00
C TYR A 74 6.14 12.96 -7.62
N PRO A 75 6.26 14.17 -7.03
CA PRO A 75 7.24 15.17 -7.48
C PRO A 75 8.67 14.66 -7.38
N ASP A 76 9.54 15.11 -8.30
CA ASP A 76 10.97 14.80 -8.22
C ASP A 76 11.54 15.26 -6.86
N ALA A 77 12.18 14.34 -6.15
CA ALA A 77 12.90 14.60 -4.92
C ALA A 77 14.42 14.57 -5.15
N ALA A 78 15.16 15.34 -4.36
CA ALA A 78 16.62 15.25 -4.33
C ALA A 78 17.11 14.24 -3.30
N PHE A 79 18.35 13.76 -3.46
CA PHE A 79 19.03 12.94 -2.46
C PHE A 79 20.49 13.38 -2.32
N VAL A 80 20.94 13.64 -1.11
CA VAL A 80 22.33 14.02 -0.81
C VAL A 80 23.01 12.90 -0.06
N THR A 81 24.17 12.46 -0.53
CA THR A 81 24.91 11.34 0.08
C THR A 81 26.41 11.60 0.10
N THR A 82 27.15 10.79 0.86
CA THR A 82 28.61 10.78 0.92
C THR A 82 29.21 10.56 -0.46
N GLU A 83 30.28 11.28 -0.81
CA GLU A 83 31.03 11.07 -2.05
C GLU A 83 31.49 9.61 -2.20
N GLY A 84 31.32 9.07 -3.44
CA GLY A 84 31.57 7.67 -3.76
C GLY A 84 30.39 6.73 -3.51
N PHE A 85 29.28 7.19 -2.89
CA PHE A 85 28.10 6.37 -2.54
C PHE A 85 26.81 6.78 -3.25
N ARG A 86 26.91 7.63 -4.29
CA ARG A 86 25.75 8.10 -5.08
C ARG A 86 24.89 6.97 -5.65
N ASP A 87 25.51 5.87 -6.01
CA ASP A 87 24.84 4.77 -6.71
C ASP A 87 24.41 3.61 -5.77
N THR A 88 24.53 3.77 -4.45
CA THR A 88 24.14 2.77 -3.45
C THR A 88 22.69 2.31 -3.61
N ILE A 89 21.74 3.24 -3.85
CA ILE A 89 20.33 2.93 -4.05
C ILE A 89 20.13 2.12 -5.35
N GLU A 90 20.90 2.39 -6.39
CA GLU A 90 20.79 1.73 -7.69
C GLU A 90 21.49 0.37 -7.72
N ILE A 91 22.65 0.26 -7.11
CA ILE A 91 23.39 -1.00 -6.98
C ILE A 91 22.59 -2.01 -6.15
N GLY A 92 21.97 -1.55 -5.08
CA GLY A 92 21.16 -2.39 -4.19
C GLY A 92 21.95 -3.50 -3.53
N ARG A 93 21.29 -4.63 -3.30
CA ARG A 93 21.90 -5.85 -2.73
C ARG A 93 22.51 -6.75 -3.81
N GLN A 94 22.40 -6.39 -5.08
CA GLN A 94 22.84 -7.18 -6.24
C GLN A 94 22.18 -8.57 -6.36
N HIS A 95 21.03 -8.76 -5.78
CA HIS A 95 20.24 -9.96 -5.94
C HIS A 95 19.62 -10.02 -7.35
N ARG A 96 19.43 -11.20 -7.89
CA ARG A 96 18.70 -11.44 -9.15
C ARG A 96 17.38 -12.12 -8.85
N LYS A 97 16.29 -11.60 -9.39
CA LYS A 97 14.96 -12.22 -9.27
C LYS A 97 14.90 -13.52 -10.09
N ALA A 98 15.50 -13.51 -11.27
CA ALA A 98 15.66 -14.67 -12.13
C ALA A 98 17.17 -14.90 -12.40
N LEU A 99 17.75 -15.91 -11.76
CA LEU A 99 19.21 -16.13 -11.73
C LEU A 99 19.81 -16.31 -13.12
N TYR A 100 19.08 -16.95 -14.03
CA TYR A 100 19.53 -17.31 -15.39
C TYR A 100 18.98 -16.41 -16.49
N ASP A 101 18.26 -15.32 -16.15
CA ASP A 101 17.82 -14.34 -17.14
C ASP A 101 18.86 -13.23 -17.30
N PRO A 102 19.60 -13.21 -18.44
CA PRO A 102 20.62 -12.19 -18.69
C PRO A 102 20.03 -10.82 -19.02
N TYR A 103 18.75 -10.75 -19.38
CA TYR A 103 18.05 -9.51 -19.75
C TYR A 103 17.25 -8.89 -18.60
N GLN A 104 17.32 -9.50 -17.41
CA GLN A 104 16.63 -8.96 -16.26
C GLN A 104 17.10 -7.55 -15.94
N THR A 105 16.15 -6.62 -15.83
CA THR A 105 16.38 -5.24 -15.39
C THR A 105 15.88 -5.04 -13.96
N LYS A 106 16.53 -4.16 -13.21
CA LYS A 106 16.05 -3.71 -11.90
C LYS A 106 14.96 -2.66 -12.07
N PRO A 107 14.03 -2.54 -11.09
CA PRO A 107 13.14 -1.39 -11.03
C PRO A 107 13.93 -0.09 -11.03
N GLN A 108 13.39 0.95 -11.66
CA GLN A 108 14.02 2.27 -11.59
C GLN A 108 14.04 2.77 -10.14
N PRO A 109 15.18 3.29 -9.65
CA PRO A 109 15.23 3.90 -8.34
C PRO A 109 14.21 5.04 -8.18
N LEU A 110 13.62 5.17 -6.99
CA LEU A 110 12.63 6.21 -6.69
C LEU A 110 13.17 7.62 -6.95
N ILE A 111 14.42 7.84 -6.61
CA ILE A 111 15.14 9.08 -6.94
C ILE A 111 16.18 8.75 -8.00
N ARG A 112 16.00 9.25 -9.23
CA ARG A 112 16.90 8.98 -10.35
C ARG A 112 18.30 9.54 -10.11
N ARG A 113 19.33 8.96 -10.74
CA ARG A 113 20.74 9.33 -10.55
C ARG A 113 21.02 10.83 -10.73
N ARG A 114 20.36 11.51 -11.68
CA ARG A 114 20.50 12.95 -11.94
C ARG A 114 20.03 13.87 -10.80
N HIS A 115 19.25 13.33 -9.86
CA HIS A 115 18.73 14.04 -8.69
C HIS A 115 19.50 13.69 -7.40
N ARG A 116 20.62 12.93 -7.53
CA ARG A 116 21.46 12.53 -6.41
C ARG A 116 22.73 13.34 -6.40
N PHE A 117 22.95 14.09 -5.33
CA PHE A 117 24.11 14.90 -5.07
C PHE A 117 25.09 14.17 -4.14
N THR A 118 26.37 14.45 -4.27
CA THR A 118 27.40 13.91 -3.38
C THR A 118 28.19 15.03 -2.73
N ILE A 119 28.56 14.81 -1.48
CA ILE A 119 29.39 15.76 -0.72
C ILE A 119 30.52 15.01 -0.06
N ASP A 120 31.70 15.66 -0.04
CA ASP A 120 32.89 15.12 0.61
C ASP A 120 32.79 15.28 2.13
N GLU A 121 32.38 14.21 2.78
CA GLU A 121 32.28 14.05 4.22
C GLU A 121 32.52 12.59 4.61
N ARG A 122 32.88 12.28 5.86
CA ARG A 122 32.97 10.89 6.31
C ARG A 122 32.85 10.73 7.82
N MET A 123 31.91 9.88 8.25
CA MET A 123 31.86 9.30 9.58
C MET A 123 32.49 7.91 9.62
N SER A 124 33.15 7.55 10.72
CA SER A 124 33.53 6.16 10.99
C SER A 124 32.34 5.36 11.54
N ALA A 125 32.43 4.02 11.50
CA ALA A 125 31.43 3.14 12.12
C ALA A 125 31.32 3.30 13.65
N LYS A 126 32.32 3.96 14.29
CA LYS A 126 32.30 4.28 15.72
C LYS A 126 31.74 5.68 16.01
N GLY A 127 31.28 6.43 14.98
CA GLY A 127 30.76 7.78 15.13
C GLY A 127 31.84 8.88 15.20
N GLU A 128 33.10 8.58 14.89
CA GLU A 128 34.16 9.58 14.83
C GLU A 128 34.14 10.29 13.48
N VAL A 129 34.34 11.59 13.45
CA VAL A 129 34.50 12.35 12.21
C VAL A 129 35.87 12.01 11.59
N ARG A 130 35.86 11.48 10.39
CA ARG A 130 37.04 11.17 9.58
C ARG A 130 37.35 12.27 8.56
N ARG A 131 36.27 12.92 8.08
CA ARG A 131 36.33 14.05 7.17
C ARG A 131 35.16 14.97 7.45
N GLU A 132 35.46 16.24 7.74
CA GLU A 132 34.46 17.27 8.04
C GLU A 132 33.61 17.61 6.81
N LEU A 133 32.31 17.81 7.02
CA LEU A 133 31.42 18.38 6.05
C LEU A 133 31.69 19.89 5.92
N GLN A 134 32.12 20.33 4.73
CA GLN A 134 32.45 21.72 4.46
C GLN A 134 31.21 22.54 4.18
N ASP A 135 31.05 23.67 4.89
CA ASP A 135 29.86 24.53 4.84
C ASP A 135 29.56 25.06 3.43
N GLU A 136 30.58 25.55 2.71
CA GLU A 136 30.37 26.13 1.40
C GLU A 136 29.93 25.07 0.37
N ALA A 137 30.52 23.89 0.38
CA ALA A 137 30.11 22.79 -0.48
C ALA A 137 28.65 22.35 -0.19
N ALA A 138 28.25 22.37 1.09
CA ALA A 138 26.87 22.10 1.48
C ALA A 138 25.89 23.20 1.00
N ARG A 139 26.29 24.48 1.10
CA ARG A 139 25.50 25.62 0.60
C ARG A 139 25.36 25.59 -0.92
N GLU A 140 26.41 25.22 -1.65
CA GLU A 140 26.33 25.07 -3.12
C GLU A 140 25.25 24.04 -3.50
N ILE A 141 25.25 22.87 -2.87
CA ILE A 141 24.23 21.84 -3.09
C ILE A 141 22.84 22.36 -2.69
N ALA A 142 22.71 23.05 -1.57
CA ALA A 142 21.42 23.60 -1.12
C ALA A 142 20.86 24.64 -2.10
N ARG A 143 21.71 25.52 -2.65
CA ARG A 143 21.33 26.49 -3.69
C ARG A 143 20.91 25.79 -4.98
N GLU A 144 21.57 24.71 -5.36
CA GLU A 144 21.19 23.90 -6.53
C GLU A 144 19.85 23.17 -6.33
N ILE A 145 19.59 22.64 -5.12
CA ILE A 145 18.29 22.07 -4.73
C ILE A 145 17.18 23.12 -4.92
N LYS A 146 17.40 24.34 -4.40
CA LYS A 146 16.47 25.45 -4.57
C LYS A 146 16.28 25.84 -6.05
N ALA A 147 17.38 26.00 -6.78
CA ALA A 147 17.35 26.42 -8.18
C ALA A 147 16.62 25.43 -9.09
N ARG A 148 16.69 24.14 -8.77
CA ARG A 148 15.97 23.08 -9.50
C ARG A 148 14.53 22.90 -9.03
N GLY A 149 14.09 23.60 -7.99
CA GLY A 149 12.71 23.58 -7.51
C GLY A 149 12.28 22.27 -6.82
N TYR A 150 13.21 21.53 -6.18
CA TYR A 150 12.84 20.34 -5.43
C TYR A 150 12.00 20.71 -4.20
N GLY A 151 10.84 20.05 -4.04
CA GLY A 151 9.98 20.22 -2.86
C GLY A 151 10.42 19.37 -1.66
N SER A 152 11.30 18.39 -1.89
CA SER A 152 11.81 17.51 -0.84
C SER A 152 13.22 17.01 -1.14
N VAL A 153 13.96 16.67 -0.07
CA VAL A 153 15.31 16.12 -0.14
C VAL A 153 15.54 15.07 0.95
N GLY A 154 16.06 13.91 0.54
CA GLY A 154 16.61 12.90 1.44
C GLY A 154 18.09 13.14 1.67
N ILE A 155 18.56 13.01 2.90
CA ILE A 155 19.98 13.02 3.27
C ILE A 155 20.34 11.63 3.78
N GLY A 156 21.34 11.00 3.19
CA GLY A 156 21.82 9.69 3.61
C GLY A 156 23.34 9.63 3.60
N PHE A 157 23.96 9.83 4.76
CA PHE A 157 25.41 9.75 4.89
C PHE A 157 25.86 8.40 5.45
N ILE A 158 27.05 7.99 5.07
CA ILE A 158 27.64 6.75 5.54
C ILE A 158 27.88 6.85 7.06
N ASN A 159 27.45 5.80 7.77
CA ASN A 159 27.55 5.68 9.22
C ASN A 159 26.79 6.76 10.04
N SER A 160 25.88 7.52 9.46
CA SER A 160 25.06 8.51 10.18
C SER A 160 24.22 7.90 11.31
N TYR A 161 23.95 6.60 11.29
CA TYR A 161 23.30 5.88 12.38
C TYR A 161 24.14 5.88 13.68
N ALA A 162 25.45 6.01 13.57
CA ALA A 162 26.37 6.08 14.73
C ALA A 162 26.59 7.53 15.19
N ASN A 163 26.56 8.49 14.28
CA ASN A 163 26.65 9.93 14.57
C ASN A 163 26.01 10.73 13.42
N ASP A 164 24.95 11.41 13.73
CA ASP A 164 24.09 12.14 12.78
C ASP A 164 24.49 13.61 12.58
N ALA A 165 25.61 14.07 13.19
CA ALA A 165 26.00 15.47 13.19
C ALA A 165 26.11 16.08 11.79
N HIS A 166 26.64 15.33 10.80
CA HIS A 166 26.73 15.80 9.41
C HIS A 166 25.37 15.87 8.72
N GLU A 167 24.47 14.92 8.96
CA GLU A 167 23.10 15.00 8.41
C GLU A 167 22.33 16.19 9.00
N LYS A 168 22.46 16.45 10.30
CA LYS A 168 21.87 17.62 10.96
C LYS A 168 22.42 18.91 10.39
N LYS A 169 23.74 19.01 10.26
CA LYS A 169 24.41 20.18 9.68
C LYS A 169 23.94 20.42 8.22
N MET A 170 23.88 19.39 7.40
CA MET A 170 23.38 19.50 6.01
C MET A 170 21.92 19.90 5.97
N ARG A 171 21.05 19.32 6.83
CA ARG A 171 19.64 19.71 6.97
C ARG A 171 19.51 21.19 7.28
N ASP A 172 20.25 21.68 8.28
CA ASP A 172 20.15 23.07 8.74
C ASP A 172 20.56 24.03 7.62
N ILE A 173 21.64 23.73 6.90
CA ILE A 173 22.08 24.50 5.73
C ILE A 173 21.04 24.50 4.59
N ILE A 174 20.42 23.34 4.32
CA ILE A 174 19.36 23.27 3.29
C ILE A 174 18.16 24.13 3.70
N LEU A 175 17.74 24.09 4.96
CA LEU A 175 16.60 24.89 5.44
C LEU A 175 16.90 26.39 5.44
N GLU A 176 18.16 26.81 5.65
CA GLU A 176 18.59 28.20 5.51
C GLU A 176 18.53 28.68 4.04
N GLU A 177 19.10 27.94 3.11
CA GLU A 177 19.23 28.33 1.70
C GLU A 177 17.93 28.11 0.89
N ALA A 178 17.15 27.08 1.25
CA ALA A 178 15.92 26.68 0.57
C ALA A 178 14.76 26.49 1.57
N PRO A 179 14.25 27.58 2.18
CA PRO A 179 13.14 27.49 3.12
C PRO A 179 11.89 26.92 2.45
N GLY A 180 11.17 26.05 3.16
CA GLY A 180 9.97 25.36 2.66
C GLY A 180 10.22 24.01 2.00
N VAL A 181 11.46 23.58 1.81
CA VAL A 181 11.79 22.25 1.35
C VAL A 181 11.66 21.23 2.50
N HIS A 182 11.01 20.10 2.24
CA HIS A 182 10.96 19.00 3.19
C HIS A 182 12.32 18.29 3.25
N VAL A 183 12.95 18.27 4.41
CA VAL A 183 14.26 17.62 4.59
C VAL A 183 14.10 16.35 5.43
N VAL A 184 14.57 15.24 4.91
CA VAL A 184 14.48 13.90 5.52
C VAL A 184 15.89 13.36 5.77
N MET A 185 16.23 13.12 7.03
CA MET A 185 17.52 12.50 7.40
C MET A 185 17.38 10.99 7.51
N SER A 186 18.39 10.25 7.06
CA SER A 186 18.41 8.80 7.15
C SER A 186 18.55 8.30 8.58
N SER A 187 19.19 9.08 9.44
CA SER A 187 19.32 8.83 10.87
C SER A 187 17.98 8.93 11.62
N ASP A 188 17.04 9.78 11.16
CA ASP A 188 15.68 9.86 11.72
C ASP A 188 14.75 8.80 11.15
N THR A 189 14.98 8.40 9.90
CA THR A 189 14.14 7.42 9.22
C THR A 189 14.43 6.00 9.73
N ARG A 190 15.72 5.63 9.76
CA ARG A 190 16.16 4.31 10.19
C ARG A 190 17.59 4.35 10.72
N PRO A 191 17.81 4.57 12.02
CA PRO A 191 19.14 4.66 12.61
C PRO A 191 19.82 3.30 12.77
N VAL A 192 20.03 2.57 11.65
CA VAL A 192 20.69 1.26 11.64
C VAL A 192 21.72 1.18 10.52
N PHE A 193 22.68 0.26 10.66
CA PHE A 193 23.66 -0.04 9.62
C PHE A 193 22.99 -0.63 8.35
N ARG A 194 23.73 -0.74 7.24
CA ARG A 194 23.31 -1.15 5.88
C ARG A 194 22.58 -0.02 5.14
N GLU A 195 23.37 0.66 4.34
CA GLU A 195 23.00 1.88 3.62
C GLU A 195 21.84 1.71 2.66
N HIS A 196 21.80 0.61 1.88
CA HIS A 196 20.75 0.41 0.86
C HIS A 196 19.34 0.51 1.47
N GLY A 197 19.04 -0.27 2.50
CA GLY A 197 17.71 -0.22 3.13
C GLY A 197 17.42 1.12 3.80
N ARG A 198 18.43 1.73 4.47
CA ARG A 198 18.28 3.04 5.10
C ARG A 198 18.04 4.14 4.06
N PHE A 199 18.87 4.20 3.01
CA PHE A 199 18.75 5.23 1.97
C PHE A 199 17.48 5.08 1.14
N THR A 200 17.09 3.85 0.79
CA THR A 200 15.85 3.60 0.04
C THR A 200 14.63 4.03 0.86
N THR A 201 14.57 3.69 2.16
CA THR A 201 13.46 4.13 3.02
C THR A 201 13.44 5.65 3.20
N THR A 202 14.62 6.29 3.27
CA THR A 202 14.73 7.76 3.30
C THR A 202 14.24 8.39 1.99
N ALA A 203 14.58 7.79 0.85
CA ALA A 203 14.08 8.22 -0.45
C ALA A 203 12.55 8.05 -0.56
N ILE A 204 12.00 6.95 -0.05
CA ILE A 204 10.54 6.74 0.05
C ILE A 204 9.89 7.87 0.83
N ARG A 205 10.37 8.17 2.05
CA ARG A 205 9.83 9.28 2.85
C ARG A 205 9.93 10.61 2.11
N ALA A 206 11.06 10.92 1.49
CA ALA A 206 11.26 12.16 0.75
C ALA A 206 10.28 12.29 -0.42
N CYS A 207 10.05 11.23 -1.20
CA CYS A 207 9.08 11.23 -2.30
C CYS A 207 7.63 11.41 -1.81
N LEU A 208 7.27 10.83 -0.67
CA LEU A 208 5.91 10.86 -0.15
C LEU A 208 5.56 12.13 0.62
N MET A 209 6.52 12.80 1.27
CA MET A 209 6.23 13.94 2.16
C MET A 209 5.42 15.06 1.50
N PRO A 210 5.72 15.55 0.28
CA PRO A 210 4.94 16.61 -0.33
C PRO A 210 3.47 16.22 -0.55
N ILE A 211 3.24 15.01 -1.05
CA ILE A 211 1.90 14.48 -1.36
C ILE A 211 1.08 14.30 -0.08
N MET A 212 1.68 13.63 0.92
CA MET A 212 0.96 13.30 2.15
C MET A 212 0.74 14.54 3.02
N THR A 213 1.66 15.52 2.97
CA THR A 213 1.45 16.82 3.61
C THR A 213 0.25 17.53 3.00
N HIS A 214 0.23 17.68 1.68
CA HIS A 214 -0.90 18.32 0.98
C HIS A 214 -2.23 17.60 1.27
N TYR A 215 -2.23 16.27 1.21
CA TYR A 215 -3.41 15.46 1.46
C TYR A 215 -3.98 15.64 2.87
N PHE A 216 -3.14 15.53 3.91
CA PHE A 216 -3.61 15.64 5.28
C PHE A 216 -3.92 17.08 5.71
N ASP A 217 -3.24 18.08 5.12
CA ASP A 217 -3.61 19.48 5.31
C ASP A 217 -5.01 19.71 4.75
N ARG A 218 -5.24 19.34 3.51
CA ARG A 218 -6.54 19.49 2.86
C ARG A 218 -7.65 18.73 3.60
N LEU A 219 -7.39 17.47 4.01
CA LEU A 219 -8.37 16.69 4.78
C LEU A 219 -8.71 17.36 6.12
N SER A 220 -7.71 17.87 6.83
CA SER A 220 -7.91 18.57 8.10
C SER A 220 -8.73 19.83 7.93
N GLU A 221 -8.39 20.66 6.93
CA GLU A 221 -9.12 21.90 6.59
C GLU A 221 -10.61 21.64 6.30
N VAL A 222 -10.90 20.70 5.39
CA VAL A 222 -12.29 20.42 5.00
C VAL A 222 -13.12 19.79 6.14
N LEU A 223 -12.49 19.03 7.03
CA LEU A 223 -13.15 18.51 8.23
C LEU A 223 -13.46 19.63 9.24
N GLU A 224 -12.52 20.56 9.47
CA GLU A 224 -12.73 21.73 10.32
C GLU A 224 -13.84 22.65 9.77
N GLU A 225 -13.87 22.93 8.47
CA GLU A 225 -14.92 23.70 7.79
C GLU A 225 -16.33 23.10 7.99
N ARG A 226 -16.42 21.78 8.17
CA ARG A 226 -17.67 21.04 8.43
C ARG A 226 -18.00 20.92 9.92
N GLY A 227 -17.19 21.50 10.81
CA GLY A 227 -17.41 21.49 12.26
C GLY A 227 -16.92 20.24 12.97
N PHE A 228 -16.06 19.42 12.34
CA PHE A 228 -15.44 18.27 13.00
C PHE A 228 -14.48 18.75 14.10
N ALA A 229 -14.76 18.36 15.35
CA ALA A 229 -13.96 18.71 16.52
C ALA A 229 -13.29 17.46 17.17
N GLY A 230 -13.46 16.29 16.55
CA GLY A 230 -12.93 15.02 17.05
C GLY A 230 -11.44 14.83 16.74
N LYS A 231 -10.96 13.63 16.96
CA LYS A 231 -9.56 13.25 16.67
C LYS A 231 -9.47 12.54 15.33
N LEU A 232 -8.69 13.10 14.39
CA LEU A 232 -8.31 12.44 13.14
C LEU A 232 -7.10 11.54 13.40
N LEU A 233 -7.30 10.24 13.28
CA LEU A 233 -6.31 9.19 13.48
C LEU A 233 -6.04 8.47 12.15
N ILE A 234 -4.78 8.33 11.80
CA ILE A 234 -4.35 7.69 10.56
C ILE A 234 -3.81 6.30 10.89
N LEU A 235 -4.29 5.30 10.17
CA LEU A 235 -3.86 3.90 10.33
C LEU A 235 -2.44 3.73 9.79
N LYS A 236 -1.62 2.99 10.53
CA LYS A 236 -0.22 2.68 10.19
C LYS A 236 -0.07 1.28 9.61
N SER A 237 1.00 1.07 8.88
CA SER A 237 1.42 -0.23 8.33
C SER A 237 1.57 -1.34 9.39
N ASN A 238 1.80 -0.98 10.65
CA ASN A 238 1.93 -1.94 11.75
C ASN A 238 0.61 -2.19 12.53
N GLY A 239 -0.52 -1.70 12.01
CA GLY A 239 -1.83 -1.84 12.65
C GLY A 239 -2.10 -0.84 13.79
N GLY A 240 -1.12 -0.01 14.17
CA GLY A 240 -1.31 1.10 15.09
C GLY A 240 -1.90 2.34 14.41
N VAL A 241 -2.08 3.41 15.17
CA VAL A 241 -2.58 4.69 14.65
C VAL A 241 -1.67 5.84 15.05
N MET A 242 -1.72 6.93 14.28
CA MET A 242 -1.05 8.20 14.61
C MET A 242 -1.94 9.38 14.23
N GLY A 243 -1.72 10.54 14.85
CA GLY A 243 -2.39 11.78 14.44
C GLY A 243 -1.89 12.28 13.09
N ALA A 244 -2.73 13.04 12.35
CA ALA A 244 -2.43 13.53 11.00
C ALA A 244 -1.11 14.31 10.91
N GLN A 245 -0.73 15.09 11.94
CA GLN A 245 0.54 15.82 11.94
C GLN A 245 1.76 14.89 11.92
N ASN A 246 1.72 13.77 12.65
CA ASN A 246 2.79 12.78 12.62
C ASN A 246 2.79 11.99 11.30
N ALA A 247 1.62 11.76 10.70
CA ALA A 247 1.48 11.08 9.42
C ALA A 247 2.15 11.86 8.27
N LYS A 248 2.11 13.19 8.29
CA LYS A 248 2.85 14.04 7.34
C LYS A 248 4.37 13.87 7.46
N LEU A 249 4.87 13.70 8.70
CA LEU A 249 6.31 13.60 8.97
C LEU A 249 6.86 12.20 8.73
N ARG A 250 6.01 11.16 8.77
CA ARG A 250 6.40 9.75 8.65
C ARG A 250 5.50 8.99 7.68
N PRO A 251 5.35 9.47 6.44
CA PRO A 251 4.45 8.87 5.47
C PRO A 251 4.85 7.44 5.04
N GLU A 252 6.11 7.04 5.21
CA GLU A 252 6.56 5.67 4.95
C GLU A 252 5.93 4.64 5.92
N GLU A 253 5.45 5.07 7.08
CA GLU A 253 4.72 4.21 8.02
C GLU A 253 3.25 3.98 7.62
N LEU A 254 2.80 4.57 6.50
CA LEU A 254 1.44 4.43 5.96
C LEU A 254 1.35 3.46 4.78
N ILE A 255 2.49 2.97 4.29
CA ILE A 255 2.55 2.02 3.18
C ILE A 255 1.81 0.75 3.58
N GLU A 256 0.86 0.28 2.74
CA GLU A 256 0.01 -0.90 3.01
C GLU A 256 -0.82 -0.80 4.31
N SER A 257 -1.20 0.42 4.71
CA SER A 257 -2.03 0.60 5.89
C SER A 257 -3.48 0.13 5.72
N GLY A 258 -4.02 0.07 4.50
CA GLY A 258 -5.37 -0.47 4.24
C GLY A 258 -5.50 -1.92 4.71
N PRO A 259 -4.71 -2.88 4.17
CA PRO A 259 -4.71 -4.27 4.62
C PRO A 259 -4.39 -4.45 6.11
N ALA A 260 -3.59 -3.55 6.69
CA ALA A 260 -3.26 -3.57 8.12
C ALA A 260 -4.50 -3.47 9.03
N GLY A 261 -5.55 -2.78 8.58
CA GLY A 261 -6.83 -2.70 9.28
C GLY A 261 -7.52 -4.05 9.43
N GLY A 262 -7.51 -4.85 8.38
CA GLY A 262 -8.05 -6.21 8.38
C GLY A 262 -7.31 -7.13 9.38
N VAL A 263 -5.98 -7.06 9.41
CA VAL A 263 -5.15 -7.82 10.36
C VAL A 263 -5.39 -7.37 11.80
N ALA A 264 -5.55 -6.06 12.03
CA ALA A 264 -5.89 -5.53 13.34
C ALA A 264 -7.25 -6.06 13.83
N TYR A 265 -8.24 -6.15 12.92
CA TYR A 265 -9.54 -6.75 13.23
C TYR A 265 -9.43 -8.27 13.46
N ALA A 266 -8.65 -9.00 12.67
CA ALA A 266 -8.37 -10.42 12.92
C ALA A 266 -7.70 -10.64 14.28
N SER A 267 -6.80 -9.76 14.70
CA SER A 267 -6.21 -9.76 16.05
C SER A 267 -7.25 -9.52 17.15
N TYR A 268 -8.22 -8.64 16.90
CA TYR A 268 -9.36 -8.42 17.80
C TYR A 268 -10.23 -9.68 17.89
N LEU A 269 -10.58 -10.31 16.76
CA LEU A 269 -11.35 -11.55 16.72
C LEU A 269 -10.64 -12.67 17.50
N SER A 270 -9.32 -12.85 17.30
CA SER A 270 -8.53 -13.84 18.02
C SER A 270 -8.71 -13.69 19.54
N ARG A 271 -8.57 -12.48 20.04
CA ARG A 271 -8.66 -12.20 21.49
C ARG A 271 -10.07 -12.34 22.08
N HIS A 272 -11.13 -12.06 21.30
CA HIS A 272 -12.50 -11.93 21.81
C HIS A 272 -13.42 -13.08 21.40
N ALA A 273 -13.16 -13.76 20.27
CA ALA A 273 -13.96 -14.87 19.78
C ALA A 273 -13.37 -16.26 20.11
N GLY A 274 -12.23 -16.30 20.80
CA GLY A 274 -11.60 -17.56 21.26
C GLY A 274 -10.84 -18.30 20.19
N PHE A 275 -10.48 -17.67 19.07
CA PHE A 275 -9.63 -18.25 18.03
C PHE A 275 -8.17 -17.86 18.28
N GLU A 276 -7.36 -18.78 18.79
CA GLU A 276 -5.97 -18.49 19.15
C GLU A 276 -5.12 -18.06 17.95
N ASN A 277 -5.30 -18.76 16.82
CA ASN A 277 -4.53 -18.51 15.60
C ASN A 277 -5.46 -18.28 14.40
N ILE A 278 -5.21 -17.23 13.64
CA ILE A 278 -6.03 -16.85 12.48
C ILE A 278 -5.13 -16.66 11.26
N ILE A 279 -5.51 -17.25 10.14
CA ILE A 279 -5.05 -16.83 8.81
C ILE A 279 -6.04 -15.76 8.35
N HIS A 280 -5.57 -14.54 8.26
CA HIS A 280 -6.32 -13.44 7.67
C HIS A 280 -6.12 -13.43 6.16
N THR A 281 -7.21 -13.34 5.40
CA THR A 281 -7.17 -13.16 3.95
C THR A 281 -8.09 -12.02 3.55
N ASP A 282 -7.63 -11.20 2.60
CA ASP A 282 -8.44 -10.13 2.00
C ASP A 282 -8.39 -10.25 0.48
N VAL A 283 -9.55 -10.39 -0.16
CA VAL A 283 -9.66 -10.45 -1.62
C VAL A 283 -10.37 -9.22 -2.13
N GLY A 284 -9.57 -8.31 -2.65
CA GLY A 284 -10.05 -7.11 -3.33
C GLY A 284 -10.34 -7.31 -4.81
N GLY A 285 -10.38 -6.23 -5.57
CA GLY A 285 -10.55 -6.27 -7.02
C GLY A 285 -9.28 -6.72 -7.76
N THR A 286 -8.09 -6.45 -7.23
CA THR A 286 -6.79 -6.68 -7.91
C THR A 286 -5.90 -7.67 -7.20
N SER A 287 -5.93 -7.70 -5.88
CA SER A 287 -5.02 -8.49 -5.03
C SER A 287 -5.76 -9.44 -4.10
N PHE A 288 -5.02 -10.43 -3.68
CA PHE A 288 -5.31 -11.33 -2.57
C PHE A 288 -4.20 -11.17 -1.53
N ASP A 289 -4.55 -10.67 -0.37
CA ASP A 289 -3.63 -10.39 0.72
C ASP A 289 -3.75 -11.47 1.80
N VAL A 290 -2.61 -11.97 2.30
CA VAL A 290 -2.56 -13.00 3.33
C VAL A 290 -1.66 -12.55 4.47
N SER A 291 -2.13 -12.72 5.69
CA SER A 291 -1.33 -12.52 6.90
C SER A 291 -1.69 -13.52 7.99
N ILE A 292 -0.85 -13.59 9.02
CA ILE A 292 -1.03 -14.51 10.14
C ILE A 292 -1.18 -13.70 11.43
N VAL A 293 -2.15 -14.11 12.23
CA VAL A 293 -2.33 -13.67 13.62
C VAL A 293 -2.10 -14.89 14.52
N GLU A 294 -1.17 -14.79 15.45
CA GLU A 294 -0.89 -15.80 16.46
C GLU A 294 -1.12 -15.21 17.85
N LYS A 295 -1.90 -15.90 18.67
CA LYS A 295 -2.20 -15.48 20.07
C LYS A 295 -2.71 -14.04 20.18
N GLY A 296 -3.50 -13.60 19.21
CA GLY A 296 -4.08 -12.27 19.19
C GLY A 296 -3.17 -11.16 18.67
N GLU A 297 -1.99 -11.50 18.13
CA GLU A 297 -1.04 -10.53 17.58
C GLU A 297 -0.72 -10.84 16.12
N GLY A 298 -0.85 -9.83 15.26
CA GLY A 298 -0.39 -9.89 13.88
C GLY A 298 1.14 -9.95 13.83
N LEU A 299 1.70 -10.76 12.95
CA LEU A 299 3.13 -10.84 12.79
C LEU A 299 3.69 -9.54 12.19
N ILE A 300 4.86 -9.12 12.69
CA ILE A 300 5.56 -7.91 12.24
C ILE A 300 6.81 -8.31 11.46
N THR A 301 7.00 -7.71 10.30
CA THR A 301 8.23 -7.76 9.51
C THR A 301 8.94 -6.41 9.49
N ARG A 302 10.26 -6.43 9.22
CA ARG A 302 11.07 -5.25 8.92
C ARG A 302 11.80 -5.40 7.58
N ASP A 303 11.51 -6.48 6.87
CA ASP A 303 12.15 -6.86 5.60
C ASP A 303 11.12 -6.87 4.46
N HIS A 304 10.18 -5.92 4.50
CA HIS A 304 9.20 -5.72 3.43
C HIS A 304 9.86 -5.05 2.21
N GLU A 305 9.51 -5.50 1.01
CA GLU A 305 9.89 -4.87 -0.25
C GLU A 305 8.63 -4.44 -1.00
N LEU A 306 8.53 -3.15 -1.31
CA LEU A 306 7.44 -2.61 -2.14
C LEU A 306 7.47 -3.20 -3.55
N GLU A 307 8.67 -3.29 -4.09
CA GLU A 307 9.04 -3.97 -5.32
C GLU A 307 10.37 -4.67 -5.07
N TRP A 308 10.74 -5.58 -5.98
CA TRP A 308 12.03 -6.26 -5.89
C TRP A 308 13.19 -5.27 -5.74
N GLU A 309 13.98 -5.43 -4.69
CA GLU A 309 15.08 -4.54 -4.29
C GLU A 309 14.68 -3.08 -3.95
N VAL A 310 13.41 -2.82 -3.61
CA VAL A 310 12.94 -1.56 -3.05
C VAL A 310 12.46 -1.78 -1.62
N PRO A 311 13.38 -1.89 -0.65
CA PRO A 311 13.03 -2.19 0.73
C PRO A 311 12.33 -1.03 1.43
N VAL A 312 11.23 -1.34 2.13
CA VAL A 312 10.53 -0.48 3.08
C VAL A 312 10.90 -0.94 4.48
N ALA A 313 11.91 -0.31 5.05
CA ALA A 313 12.55 -0.83 6.25
C ALA A 313 11.97 -0.20 7.54
N VAL A 314 10.65 -0.21 7.66
CA VAL A 314 9.90 0.15 8.88
C VAL A 314 9.17 -1.08 9.43
N PRO A 315 8.81 -1.11 10.73
CA PRO A 315 7.98 -2.18 11.25
C PRO A 315 6.60 -2.16 10.59
N MET A 316 6.25 -3.23 9.89
CA MET A 316 4.97 -3.39 9.19
C MET A 316 4.33 -4.73 9.59
N LEU A 317 3.03 -4.83 9.51
CA LEU A 317 2.38 -6.15 9.54
C LEU A 317 2.88 -6.97 8.36
N ASP A 318 3.11 -8.24 8.62
CA ASP A 318 3.64 -9.17 7.62
C ASP A 318 2.50 -9.65 6.72
N ILE A 319 2.24 -8.87 5.66
CA ILE A 319 1.17 -9.10 4.69
C ILE A 319 1.81 -9.47 3.36
N HIS A 320 1.34 -10.55 2.77
CA HIS A 320 1.80 -11.03 1.47
C HIS A 320 0.69 -10.88 0.44
N SER A 321 0.95 -10.08 -0.58
CA SER A 321 0.00 -9.82 -1.67
C SER A 321 0.34 -10.66 -2.90
N VAL A 322 -0.68 -11.27 -3.49
CA VAL A 322 -0.58 -11.93 -4.80
C VAL A 322 -1.66 -11.40 -5.74
N GLY A 323 -1.38 -11.37 -7.04
CA GLY A 323 -2.30 -10.88 -8.07
C GLY A 323 -3.43 -11.87 -8.37
N ALA A 324 -4.33 -12.11 -7.39
CA ALA A 324 -5.45 -13.04 -7.48
C ALA A 324 -6.76 -12.41 -6.96
N GLY A 325 -7.06 -11.17 -7.35
CA GLY A 325 -8.31 -10.47 -7.00
C GLY A 325 -9.46 -10.74 -7.97
N GLY A 326 -10.63 -10.20 -7.66
CA GLY A 326 -11.87 -10.39 -8.46
C GLY A 326 -11.77 -9.96 -9.92
N GLY A 327 -10.88 -9.00 -10.24
CA GLY A 327 -10.59 -8.55 -11.61
C GLY A 327 -9.50 -9.34 -12.33
N SER A 328 -8.94 -10.40 -11.73
CA SER A 328 -7.93 -11.23 -12.41
C SER A 328 -8.49 -11.85 -13.68
N ILE A 329 -7.75 -11.69 -14.79
CA ILE A 329 -8.17 -12.07 -16.15
C ILE A 329 -7.88 -13.55 -16.40
N GLY A 330 -8.87 -14.27 -16.98
CA GLY A 330 -8.70 -15.60 -17.51
C GLY A 330 -8.17 -15.58 -18.94
N TRP A 331 -7.16 -16.38 -19.25
CA TRP A 331 -6.53 -16.45 -20.56
C TRP A 331 -6.02 -17.87 -20.87
N VAL A 332 -5.62 -18.11 -22.12
CA VAL A 332 -5.09 -19.40 -22.57
C VAL A 332 -3.62 -19.24 -22.92
N ASP A 333 -2.77 -20.09 -22.35
CA ASP A 333 -1.35 -20.09 -22.66
C ASP A 333 -1.04 -20.77 -24.03
N GLU A 334 0.22 -20.69 -24.46
CA GLU A 334 0.68 -21.28 -25.73
C GLU A 334 0.46 -22.81 -25.80
N GLY A 335 0.35 -23.47 -24.68
CA GLY A 335 0.04 -24.91 -24.57
C GLY A 335 -1.44 -25.24 -24.57
N GLY A 336 -2.33 -24.25 -24.72
CA GLY A 336 -3.78 -24.43 -24.68
C GLY A 336 -4.39 -24.58 -23.29
N SER A 337 -3.62 -24.29 -22.23
CA SER A 337 -4.08 -24.41 -20.83
C SER A 337 -4.72 -23.11 -20.34
N LEU A 338 -5.84 -23.25 -19.62
CA LEU A 338 -6.49 -22.13 -18.93
C LEU A 338 -5.58 -21.60 -17.82
N ARG A 339 -5.41 -20.28 -17.77
CA ARG A 339 -4.64 -19.54 -16.79
C ARG A 339 -5.46 -18.41 -16.19
N MET A 340 -5.09 -18.01 -14.95
CA MET A 340 -5.68 -16.86 -14.27
C MET A 340 -4.59 -15.87 -13.87
N GLY A 341 -4.80 -14.56 -14.17
CA GLY A 341 -3.82 -13.54 -13.88
C GLY A 341 -2.44 -13.76 -14.54
N PRO A 342 -1.38 -13.05 -14.11
CA PRO A 342 -1.37 -12.03 -13.06
C PRO A 342 -2.05 -10.70 -13.47
N GLN A 343 -2.45 -10.56 -14.75
CA GLN A 343 -3.13 -9.35 -15.24
C GLN A 343 -4.50 -9.22 -14.59
N SER A 344 -4.87 -7.97 -14.27
CA SER A 344 -6.18 -7.62 -13.74
C SER A 344 -6.83 -6.56 -14.62
N ALA A 345 -8.14 -6.67 -14.80
CA ALA A 345 -8.95 -5.65 -15.47
C ALA A 345 -9.05 -4.35 -14.64
N GLY A 346 -8.63 -4.38 -13.38
CA GLY A 346 -8.68 -3.25 -12.48
C GLY A 346 -10.12 -2.76 -12.23
N SER A 347 -10.27 -1.47 -11.98
CA SER A 347 -11.56 -0.80 -11.84
C SER A 347 -12.06 -0.15 -13.14
N THR A 348 -11.13 0.14 -14.06
CA THR A 348 -11.38 0.74 -15.37
C THR A 348 -10.43 0.10 -16.38
N PRO A 349 -10.96 -0.57 -17.43
CA PRO A 349 -12.39 -0.74 -17.72
C PRO A 349 -13.13 -1.67 -16.74
N GLY A 350 -12.42 -2.51 -15.96
CA GLY A 350 -12.99 -3.45 -15.00
C GLY A 350 -13.48 -4.76 -15.63
N PRO A 351 -14.08 -5.65 -14.81
CA PRO A 351 -14.78 -6.84 -15.27
C PRO A 351 -15.81 -6.54 -16.36
N ALA A 352 -16.04 -7.48 -17.27
CA ALA A 352 -17.02 -7.31 -18.36
C ALA A 352 -18.42 -6.98 -17.83
N CYS A 353 -18.82 -7.61 -16.73
CA CYS A 353 -20.10 -7.36 -16.09
C CYS A 353 -20.28 -5.96 -15.50
N TYR A 354 -19.22 -5.14 -15.38
CA TYR A 354 -19.36 -3.76 -14.90
C TYR A 354 -19.94 -2.81 -15.95
N GLY A 355 -20.02 -3.22 -17.23
CA GLY A 355 -20.61 -2.42 -18.31
C GLY A 355 -19.80 -1.15 -18.63
N ARG A 356 -18.50 -1.11 -18.28
CA ARG A 356 -17.59 0.05 -18.45
C ARG A 356 -16.59 -0.12 -19.59
N GLY A 357 -16.88 -1.04 -20.52
CA GLY A 357 -16.03 -1.32 -21.69
C GLY A 357 -15.02 -2.45 -21.48
N GLY A 358 -15.01 -3.12 -20.31
CA GLY A 358 -14.27 -4.36 -20.11
C GLY A 358 -14.78 -5.47 -21.00
N THR A 359 -13.88 -6.26 -21.59
CA THR A 359 -14.22 -7.37 -22.48
C THR A 359 -13.57 -8.68 -22.07
N GLU A 360 -12.52 -8.63 -21.26
CA GLU A 360 -11.81 -9.82 -20.81
C GLU A 360 -12.57 -10.53 -19.68
N PRO A 361 -12.62 -11.88 -19.68
CA PRO A 361 -13.27 -12.64 -18.63
C PRO A 361 -12.49 -12.59 -17.33
N THR A 362 -13.16 -12.25 -16.22
CA THR A 362 -12.55 -12.13 -14.90
C THR A 362 -13.16 -13.11 -13.89
N ILE A 363 -12.54 -13.20 -12.70
CA ILE A 363 -13.08 -13.96 -11.55
C ILE A 363 -14.50 -13.45 -11.19
N THR A 364 -14.73 -12.13 -11.26
CA THR A 364 -16.04 -11.54 -10.98
C THR A 364 -17.09 -12.00 -12.00
N ASP A 365 -16.75 -12.02 -13.31
CA ASP A 365 -17.63 -12.52 -14.35
C ASP A 365 -17.94 -14.01 -14.17
N ALA A 366 -16.93 -14.82 -13.82
CA ALA A 366 -17.12 -16.25 -13.55
C ALA A 366 -18.06 -16.50 -12.35
N ASN A 367 -17.92 -15.75 -11.26
CA ASN A 367 -18.82 -15.85 -10.11
C ASN A 367 -20.26 -15.44 -10.46
N LEU A 368 -20.45 -14.43 -11.29
CA LEU A 368 -21.75 -13.98 -11.75
C LEU A 368 -22.42 -15.05 -12.65
N VAL A 369 -21.68 -15.61 -13.59
CA VAL A 369 -22.17 -16.68 -14.49
C VAL A 369 -22.53 -17.94 -13.72
N LEU A 370 -21.78 -18.30 -12.69
CA LEU A 370 -22.05 -19.44 -11.81
C LEU A 370 -23.19 -19.19 -10.81
N GLY A 371 -23.75 -17.97 -10.77
CA GLY A 371 -24.80 -17.60 -9.82
C GLY A 371 -24.35 -17.47 -8.37
N ARG A 372 -23.04 -17.31 -8.12
CA ARG A 372 -22.45 -17.09 -6.80
C ARG A 372 -22.49 -15.62 -6.37
N LEU A 373 -22.63 -14.72 -7.34
CA LEU A 373 -22.72 -13.28 -7.14
C LEU A 373 -24.11 -12.80 -7.59
N ASN A 374 -24.76 -11.98 -6.74
CA ASN A 374 -26.02 -11.37 -7.10
C ASN A 374 -25.78 -10.29 -8.17
N PRO A 375 -26.57 -10.26 -9.27
CA PRO A 375 -26.48 -9.18 -10.24
C PRO A 375 -26.65 -7.78 -9.63
N SER A 376 -27.53 -7.62 -8.65
CA SER A 376 -27.68 -6.36 -7.91
C SER A 376 -26.70 -6.32 -6.74
N LEU A 377 -25.58 -5.61 -6.90
CA LEU A 377 -24.60 -5.40 -5.83
C LEU A 377 -25.00 -4.30 -4.86
N SER A 378 -25.78 -3.33 -5.30
CA SER A 378 -26.36 -2.25 -4.48
C SER A 378 -27.53 -1.63 -5.23
N ASP A 379 -28.31 -0.77 -4.55
CA ASP A 379 -29.43 -0.03 -5.16
C ASP A 379 -29.04 0.81 -6.38
N LYS A 380 -27.74 1.06 -6.58
CA LYS A 380 -27.21 1.92 -7.65
C LYS A 380 -26.29 1.18 -8.64
N PHE A 381 -25.99 -0.11 -8.44
CA PHE A 381 -25.01 -0.82 -9.24
C PHE A 381 -25.49 -2.24 -9.59
N GLU A 382 -25.91 -2.41 -10.84
CA GLU A 382 -26.35 -3.68 -11.40
C GLU A 382 -25.29 -4.23 -12.37
N LEU A 383 -25.00 -5.52 -12.27
CA LEU A 383 -24.03 -6.22 -13.09
C LEU A 383 -24.68 -6.75 -14.38
N ASP A 384 -24.02 -6.51 -15.51
CA ASP A 384 -24.43 -7.04 -16.81
C ASP A 384 -24.01 -8.51 -16.96
N LYS A 385 -24.97 -9.42 -16.68
CA LYS A 385 -24.75 -10.86 -16.82
C LYS A 385 -24.47 -11.25 -18.26
N THR A 386 -25.11 -10.59 -19.24
CA THR A 386 -24.93 -10.90 -20.66
C THR A 386 -23.50 -10.59 -21.12
N ALA A 387 -22.92 -9.46 -20.65
CA ALA A 387 -21.55 -9.12 -20.93
C ALA A 387 -20.55 -10.13 -20.31
N ALA A 388 -20.82 -10.58 -19.07
CA ALA A 388 -20.05 -11.64 -18.42
C ALA A 388 -20.11 -12.95 -19.21
N GLU A 389 -21.30 -13.39 -19.59
CA GLU A 389 -21.49 -14.61 -20.38
C GLU A 389 -20.74 -14.55 -21.70
N ALA A 390 -20.83 -13.44 -22.43
CA ALA A 390 -20.11 -13.24 -23.68
C ALA A 390 -18.58 -13.23 -23.52
N ALA A 391 -18.07 -12.71 -22.40
CA ALA A 391 -16.63 -12.74 -22.10
C ALA A 391 -16.15 -14.18 -21.83
N ILE A 392 -16.90 -14.94 -21.02
CA ILE A 392 -16.59 -16.34 -20.72
C ILE A 392 -16.68 -17.21 -21.97
N ASP A 393 -17.69 -17.01 -22.84
CA ASP A 393 -17.88 -17.79 -24.09
C ASP A 393 -16.68 -17.67 -25.03
N ARG A 394 -16.12 -16.44 -25.18
CA ARG A 394 -14.89 -16.25 -25.98
C ARG A 394 -13.68 -17.05 -25.47
N LEU A 395 -13.61 -17.23 -24.17
CA LEU A 395 -12.55 -18.03 -23.54
C LEU A 395 -12.85 -19.53 -23.69
N ALA A 396 -14.12 -19.93 -23.51
CA ALA A 396 -14.60 -21.30 -23.63
C ALA A 396 -14.38 -21.86 -25.05
N GLU A 397 -14.64 -21.07 -26.09
CA GLU A 397 -14.36 -21.43 -27.49
C GLU A 397 -12.89 -21.78 -27.73
N LYS A 398 -11.95 -21.02 -27.12
CA LYS A 398 -10.52 -21.26 -27.30
C LYS A 398 -10.03 -22.57 -26.69
N ILE A 399 -10.69 -23.04 -25.62
CA ILE A 399 -10.28 -24.25 -24.89
C ILE A 399 -11.20 -25.45 -25.12
N GLY A 400 -12.29 -25.28 -25.92
CA GLY A 400 -13.22 -26.34 -26.26
C GLY A 400 -14.09 -26.83 -25.09
N LEU A 401 -14.38 -25.97 -24.12
CA LEU A 401 -15.23 -26.27 -22.96
C LEU A 401 -16.57 -25.51 -23.04
N SER A 402 -17.56 -25.93 -22.26
CA SER A 402 -18.77 -25.15 -22.07
C SER A 402 -18.52 -23.90 -21.21
N ARG A 403 -19.41 -22.89 -21.28
CA ARG A 403 -19.40 -21.69 -20.46
C ARG A 403 -19.25 -22.01 -18.97
N LEU A 404 -20.06 -22.95 -18.47
CA LEU A 404 -20.06 -23.29 -17.04
C LEU A 404 -18.76 -24.02 -16.61
N GLU A 405 -18.26 -24.94 -17.44
CA GLU A 405 -16.97 -25.60 -17.17
C GLU A 405 -15.82 -24.62 -17.19
N THR A 406 -15.84 -23.65 -18.11
CA THR A 406 -14.80 -22.60 -18.18
C THR A 406 -14.86 -21.71 -16.95
N ALA A 407 -16.05 -21.23 -16.56
CA ALA A 407 -16.23 -20.40 -15.38
C ALA A 407 -15.81 -21.13 -14.09
N ASP A 408 -16.18 -22.41 -13.94
CA ASP A 408 -15.78 -23.24 -12.80
C ASP A 408 -14.27 -23.50 -12.78
N GLY A 409 -13.67 -23.75 -13.94
CA GLY A 409 -12.22 -23.88 -14.11
C GLY A 409 -11.47 -22.62 -13.70
N MET A 410 -11.95 -21.43 -14.07
CA MET A 410 -11.38 -20.13 -13.66
C MET A 410 -11.39 -20.00 -12.14
N ILE A 411 -12.51 -20.34 -11.49
CA ILE A 411 -12.61 -20.26 -10.01
C ILE A 411 -11.67 -21.27 -9.35
N LYS A 412 -11.62 -22.52 -9.81
CA LYS A 412 -10.75 -23.54 -9.25
C LYS A 412 -9.26 -23.14 -9.31
N ILE A 413 -8.81 -22.65 -10.47
CA ILE A 413 -7.42 -22.17 -10.64
C ILE A 413 -7.13 -21.00 -9.70
N SER A 414 -8.07 -20.07 -9.58
CA SER A 414 -7.91 -18.91 -8.70
C SER A 414 -7.85 -19.32 -7.22
N CYS A 415 -8.75 -20.22 -6.79
CA CYS A 415 -8.76 -20.74 -5.42
C CYS A 415 -7.46 -21.51 -5.09
N GLU A 416 -6.95 -22.32 -6.05
CA GLU A 416 -5.67 -23.01 -5.85
C GLU A 416 -4.52 -22.00 -5.75
N THR A 417 -4.50 -20.94 -6.56
CA THR A 417 -3.50 -19.87 -6.45
C THR A 417 -3.55 -19.20 -5.08
N MET A 418 -4.74 -18.89 -4.57
CA MET A 418 -4.95 -18.34 -3.23
C MET A 418 -4.49 -19.32 -2.14
N ALA A 419 -4.85 -20.61 -2.27
CA ALA A 419 -4.44 -21.65 -1.33
C ALA A 419 -2.90 -21.84 -1.30
N GLN A 420 -2.24 -21.78 -2.44
CA GLN A 420 -0.77 -21.82 -2.52
C GLN A 420 -0.13 -20.60 -1.85
N ALA A 421 -0.71 -19.41 -1.99
CA ALA A 421 -0.24 -18.22 -1.28
C ALA A 421 -0.38 -18.39 0.23
N VAL A 422 -1.52 -18.90 0.73
CA VAL A 422 -1.73 -19.21 2.16
C VAL A 422 -0.70 -20.22 2.64
N LYS A 423 -0.54 -21.34 1.92
CA LYS A 423 0.46 -22.37 2.26
C LYS A 423 1.87 -21.77 2.29
N GLY A 424 2.22 -20.99 1.29
CA GLY A 424 3.53 -20.33 1.20
C GLY A 424 3.84 -19.47 2.43
N VAL A 425 2.88 -18.66 2.85
CA VAL A 425 3.03 -17.76 4.02
C VAL A 425 3.15 -18.56 5.33
N VAL A 426 2.29 -19.57 5.52
CA VAL A 426 2.21 -20.33 6.77
C VAL A 426 3.41 -21.29 6.91
N VAL A 427 3.70 -22.05 5.84
CA VAL A 427 4.79 -23.07 5.85
C VAL A 427 6.17 -22.42 5.89
N ALA A 428 6.36 -21.26 5.23
CA ALA A 428 7.63 -20.52 5.33
C ALA A 428 7.99 -20.11 6.77
N ARG A 429 7.00 -20.10 7.67
CA ARG A 429 7.16 -19.82 9.11
C ARG A 429 7.17 -21.08 9.97
N ALA A 430 7.31 -22.25 9.34
CA ALA A 430 7.27 -23.56 10.00
C ALA A 430 5.98 -23.78 10.82
N ARG A 431 4.83 -23.35 10.27
CA ARG A 431 3.50 -23.53 10.84
C ARG A 431 2.69 -24.50 9.98
N ASP A 432 1.70 -25.15 10.60
CA ASP A 432 0.71 -25.98 9.92
C ASP A 432 -0.58 -25.19 9.70
N PRO A 433 -1.07 -25.00 8.46
CA PRO A 433 -2.32 -24.29 8.21
C PRO A 433 -3.54 -24.86 8.94
N ARG A 434 -3.52 -26.14 9.31
CA ARG A 434 -4.61 -26.82 10.02
C ARG A 434 -4.77 -26.36 11.48
N ASP A 435 -3.76 -25.68 12.04
CA ASP A 435 -3.80 -25.13 13.39
C ASP A 435 -4.42 -23.72 13.43
N PHE A 436 -4.93 -23.26 12.30
CA PHE A 436 -5.46 -21.90 12.13
C PHE A 436 -6.92 -21.91 11.69
N VAL A 437 -7.64 -20.88 12.09
CA VAL A 437 -8.96 -20.53 11.55
C VAL A 437 -8.79 -19.52 10.41
N LEU A 438 -9.47 -19.74 9.29
CA LEU A 438 -9.49 -18.80 8.19
C LEU A 438 -10.50 -17.67 8.45
N ALA A 439 -10.03 -16.43 8.46
CA ALA A 439 -10.86 -15.23 8.49
C ALA A 439 -10.73 -14.52 7.14
N SER A 440 -11.80 -14.56 6.35
CA SER A 440 -11.80 -14.03 4.99
C SER A 440 -12.52 -12.70 4.91
N PHE A 441 -11.82 -11.70 4.36
CA PHE A 441 -12.25 -10.32 4.17
C PHE A 441 -12.25 -9.93 2.69
N GLY A 442 -12.64 -8.68 2.42
CA GLY A 442 -12.72 -8.12 1.08
C GLY A 442 -14.02 -8.49 0.35
N GLY A 443 -14.32 -7.75 -0.72
CA GLY A 443 -15.55 -7.91 -1.46
C GLY A 443 -15.70 -9.27 -2.17
N ALA A 444 -14.59 -9.93 -2.47
CA ALA A 444 -14.58 -11.24 -3.13
C ALA A 444 -14.18 -12.39 -2.20
N GLY A 445 -13.53 -12.11 -1.05
CA GLY A 445 -12.99 -13.12 -0.16
C GLY A 445 -13.97 -14.20 0.27
N PRO A 446 -15.11 -13.84 0.89
CA PRO A 446 -16.08 -14.81 1.37
C PRO A 446 -16.62 -15.78 0.31
N MET A 447 -16.63 -15.38 -0.97
CA MET A 447 -17.08 -16.24 -2.08
C MET A 447 -16.13 -17.40 -2.37
N HIS A 448 -14.86 -17.28 -1.94
CA HIS A 448 -13.80 -18.25 -2.20
C HIS A 448 -13.36 -19.04 -0.97
N ALA A 449 -13.74 -18.58 0.24
CA ALA A 449 -13.26 -19.13 1.50
C ALA A 449 -13.63 -20.61 1.75
N CYS A 450 -14.66 -21.13 1.08
CA CYS A 450 -15.14 -22.52 1.21
C CYS A 450 -14.56 -23.47 0.16
N PHE A 451 -13.68 -23.01 -0.71
CA PHE A 451 -12.99 -23.78 -1.75
C PHE A 451 -11.52 -23.94 -1.43
#